data_d4f10819edf3519041a06fa8e0c7c89a
#
_entry.id   d4f10819edf3519041a06fa8e0c7c89a
#
_cell.length_a   1.000
_cell.length_b   1.000
_cell.length_c   1.000
_cell.angle_alpha   90.00
_cell.angle_beta   90.00
_cell.angle_gamma   90.00
#
_symmetry.space_group_name_H-M   'P 1'
#
loop_
_entity.id
_entity.type
_entity.pdbx_description
1 polymer ?
#
loop_
_entity_poly.entity_id
_entity_poly.type
_entity_poly.pdbx_seq_one_letter_code
_entity_poly.pdbx_strand_id
1 'polypeptide(L)'
;MKKLKTKPNSSIVHPIMIALVITFMFMNISFANAVTQSKVNKFFENLNTLEADFIQVSSSGNVSNGKIYFDLPGKLRIDYSEPNNLLITCKGFWIVIQDRNIKTTNNIPLNQSPFSILIEKQISLSNKNVKTEFENKSGIISLTVKSSNNEQAGQLILEFSEKPFNLKKWIIKDNFGDITTVLIQNAKYNKQLSHLLFFPDEFPEPIN
;
A
#
# COMPACT_ATOMS: atom_id res chain seq x y z
N MET A 1 -0.41 36.38 73.67
CA MET A 1 -0.36 35.05 72.94
C MET A 1 -0.73 35.31 71.50
N LYS A 2 0.25 35.30 70.54
CA LYS A 2 0.01 35.44 69.10
C LYS A 2 -0.06 34.05 68.48
N LYS A 3 -1.21 33.68 67.89
CA LYS A 3 -1.38 32.45 67.12
C LYS A 3 -0.77 32.65 65.75
N LEU A 4 0.27 31.83 65.40
CA LEU A 4 0.79 31.67 64.06
C LEU A 4 -0.20 30.84 63.24
N LYS A 5 -0.73 31.44 62.17
CA LYS A 5 -1.46 30.70 61.12
C LYS A 5 -0.43 30.16 60.11
N THR A 6 -0.24 28.89 60.06
CA THR A 6 0.49 28.21 59.00
C THR A 6 -0.41 28.11 57.74
N LYS A 7 0.04 28.72 56.63
CA LYS A 7 -0.58 28.55 55.31
C LYS A 7 -0.20 27.15 54.77
N PRO A 8 -1.11 26.42 54.19
CA PRO A 8 -0.76 25.17 53.52
C PRO A 8 -0.03 25.45 52.19
N ASN A 9 1.07 24.76 51.99
CA ASN A 9 1.95 24.86 50.82
C ASN A 9 1.24 24.21 49.60
N SER A 10 0.61 25.02 48.73
CA SER A 10 -0.17 24.56 47.56
C SER A 10 0.64 24.36 46.26
N SER A 11 1.98 24.47 46.32
CA SER A 11 2.80 24.60 45.10
C SER A 11 3.41 23.30 44.55
N ILE A 12 3.24 22.15 45.24
CA ILE A 12 3.91 20.88 44.84
C ILE A 12 2.97 19.99 44.03
N VAL A 13 1.66 20.15 44.13
CA VAL A 13 0.68 19.25 43.48
C VAL A 13 0.56 19.50 41.97
N HIS A 14 0.79 20.72 41.48
CA HIS A 14 0.61 21.08 40.06
C HIS A 14 1.59 20.44 39.08
N PRO A 15 2.90 20.38 39.33
CA PRO A 15 3.84 19.80 38.35
C PRO A 15 3.72 18.27 38.24
N ILE A 16 3.39 17.58 39.33
CA ILE A 16 3.22 16.11 39.32
C ILE A 16 1.95 15.74 38.54
N MET A 17 0.86 16.48 38.70
CA MET A 17 -0.38 16.25 37.98
C MET A 17 -0.25 16.51 36.48
N ILE A 18 0.49 17.55 36.09
CA ILE A 18 0.78 17.86 34.67
C ILE A 18 1.67 16.77 34.05
N ALA A 19 2.69 16.30 34.75
CA ALA A 19 3.56 15.21 34.30
C ALA A 19 2.78 13.94 34.10
N LEU A 20 1.84 13.59 34.97
CA LEU A 20 1.01 12.37 34.89
C LEU A 20 0.03 12.43 33.71
N VAL A 21 -0.55 13.60 33.41
CA VAL A 21 -1.42 13.82 32.26
C VAL A 21 -0.65 13.70 30.94
N ILE A 22 0.55 14.24 30.87
CA ILE A 22 1.41 14.15 29.68
C ILE A 22 1.81 12.69 29.42
N THR A 23 2.19 11.94 30.45
CA THR A 23 2.56 10.53 30.32
C THR A 23 1.38 9.68 29.84
N PHE A 24 0.15 9.96 30.30
CA PHE A 24 -1.05 9.25 29.86
C PHE A 24 -1.43 9.55 28.41
N MET A 25 -1.13 10.78 27.92
CA MET A 25 -1.40 11.19 26.55
C MET A 25 -0.48 10.49 25.53
N PHE A 26 0.80 10.28 25.86
CA PHE A 26 1.74 9.56 25.00
C PHE A 26 1.47 8.04 24.95
N MET A 27 0.91 7.46 26.00
CA MET A 27 0.62 6.03 26.08
C MET A 27 -0.50 5.60 25.10
N ASN A 28 -1.48 6.48 24.83
CA ASN A 28 -2.59 6.18 23.91
C ASN A 28 -2.17 6.13 22.43
N ILE A 29 -1.16 6.90 22.00
CA ILE A 29 -0.68 6.93 20.61
C ILE A 29 -0.02 5.59 20.23
N SER A 30 0.73 4.99 21.13
CA SER A 30 1.40 3.70 20.89
C SER A 30 0.41 2.55 20.70
N PHE A 31 -0.68 2.51 21.45
CA PHE A 31 -1.70 1.45 21.31
C PHE A 31 -2.49 1.57 20.01
N ALA A 32 -2.83 2.78 19.56
CA ALA A 32 -3.56 2.99 18.31
C ALA A 32 -2.76 2.52 17.09
N ASN A 33 -1.46 2.79 17.06
CA ASN A 33 -0.58 2.33 15.98
C ASN A 33 -0.45 0.80 15.96
N ALA A 34 -0.30 0.15 17.11
CA ALA A 34 -0.18 -1.31 17.19
C ALA A 34 -1.45 -2.03 16.69
N VAL A 35 -2.64 -1.50 17.00
CA VAL A 35 -3.92 -2.05 16.51
C VAL A 35 -4.05 -1.88 14.99
N THR A 36 -3.68 -0.72 14.47
CA THR A 36 -3.71 -0.42 13.04
C THR A 36 -2.80 -1.36 12.25
N GLN A 37 -1.57 -1.53 12.72
CA GLN A 37 -0.57 -2.42 12.18
C GLN A 37 -1.05 -3.88 12.15
N SER A 38 -1.66 -4.36 13.25
CA SER A 38 -2.21 -5.71 13.34
C SER A 38 -3.32 -5.95 12.30
N LYS A 39 -4.22 -4.98 12.05
CA LYS A 39 -5.27 -5.07 11.02
C LYS A 39 -4.68 -5.22 9.62
N VAL A 40 -3.68 -4.41 9.28
CA VAL A 40 -3.01 -4.44 7.99
C VAL A 40 -2.28 -5.76 7.78
N ASN A 41 -1.54 -6.23 8.77
CA ASN A 41 -0.85 -7.53 8.71
C ASN A 41 -1.84 -8.67 8.45
N LYS A 42 -2.92 -8.73 9.23
CA LYS A 42 -3.96 -9.75 9.06
C LYS A 42 -4.61 -9.70 7.67
N PHE A 43 -4.77 -8.52 7.08
CA PHE A 43 -5.26 -8.38 5.72
C PHE A 43 -4.32 -9.06 4.72
N PHE A 44 -3.01 -8.77 4.76
CA PHE A 44 -2.05 -9.36 3.84
C PHE A 44 -1.78 -10.84 4.09
N GLU A 45 -1.79 -11.29 5.34
CA GLU A 45 -1.70 -12.71 5.68
C GLU A 45 -2.84 -13.51 5.04
N ASN A 46 -4.05 -12.97 5.05
CA ASN A 46 -5.25 -13.62 4.52
C ASN A 46 -5.49 -13.36 3.03
N LEU A 47 -4.78 -12.41 2.41
CA LEU A 47 -4.92 -12.09 1.00
C LEU A 47 -4.20 -13.14 0.15
N ASN A 48 -4.97 -13.95 -0.58
CA ASN A 48 -4.42 -14.88 -1.56
C ASN A 48 -4.68 -14.40 -2.98
N THR A 49 -5.92 -14.01 -3.27
CA THR A 49 -6.28 -13.47 -4.58
C THR A 49 -7.08 -12.18 -4.44
N LEU A 50 -6.95 -11.33 -5.45
CA LEU A 50 -7.74 -10.12 -5.65
C LEU A 50 -8.17 -10.03 -7.10
N GLU A 51 -9.44 -9.77 -7.34
CA GLU A 51 -10.00 -9.27 -8.59
C GLU A 51 -10.67 -7.94 -8.31
N ALA A 52 -10.36 -6.89 -9.08
CA ALA A 52 -10.98 -5.58 -8.91
C ALA A 52 -11.01 -4.80 -10.23
N ASP A 53 -11.92 -3.84 -10.32
CA ASP A 53 -11.84 -2.75 -11.28
C ASP A 53 -10.93 -1.66 -10.70
N PHE A 54 -10.25 -0.90 -11.56
CA PHE A 54 -9.44 0.22 -11.13
C PHE A 54 -9.63 1.47 -11.98
N ILE A 55 -9.37 2.62 -11.38
CA ILE A 55 -9.19 3.91 -12.05
C ILE A 55 -7.82 4.43 -11.64
N GLN A 56 -6.98 4.72 -12.62
CA GLN A 56 -5.64 5.29 -12.43
C GLN A 56 -5.61 6.74 -12.86
N VAL A 57 -4.95 7.57 -12.07
CA VAL A 57 -4.67 8.98 -12.40
C VAL A 57 -3.17 9.21 -12.27
N SER A 58 -2.54 9.69 -13.34
CA SER A 58 -1.11 10.07 -13.34
C SER A 58 -0.90 11.49 -12.83
N SER A 59 0.36 11.86 -12.54
CA SER A 59 0.76 13.23 -12.16
C SER A 59 0.42 14.26 -13.24
N SER A 60 0.38 13.87 -14.52
CA SER A 60 -0.05 14.70 -15.65
C SER A 60 -1.57 14.86 -15.78
N GLY A 61 -2.35 14.21 -14.91
CA GLY A 61 -3.82 14.24 -14.93
C GLY A 61 -4.45 13.26 -15.93
N ASN A 62 -3.68 12.43 -16.63
CA ASN A 62 -4.23 11.40 -17.50
C ASN A 62 -4.96 10.33 -16.68
N VAL A 63 -6.16 9.97 -17.15
CA VAL A 63 -7.00 8.95 -16.52
C VAL A 63 -7.03 7.70 -17.37
N SER A 64 -6.83 6.55 -16.72
CA SER A 64 -6.92 5.22 -17.29
C SER A 64 -7.76 4.32 -16.39
N ASN A 65 -8.35 3.28 -16.94
CA ASN A 65 -9.12 2.31 -16.15
C ASN A 65 -8.93 0.91 -16.69
N GLY A 66 -9.37 -0.08 -15.94
CA GLY A 66 -9.27 -1.48 -16.33
C GLY A 66 -9.56 -2.43 -15.19
N LYS A 67 -9.00 -3.63 -15.31
CA LYS A 67 -9.11 -4.69 -14.30
C LYS A 67 -7.74 -5.08 -13.76
N ILE A 68 -7.72 -5.41 -12.47
CA ILE A 68 -6.52 -5.90 -11.81
C ILE A 68 -6.79 -7.23 -11.14
N TYR A 69 -5.81 -8.13 -11.24
CA TYR A 69 -5.84 -9.45 -10.63
C TYR A 69 -4.52 -9.72 -9.94
N PHE A 70 -4.60 -10.22 -8.71
CA PHE A 70 -3.47 -10.79 -7.98
C PHE A 70 -3.77 -12.27 -7.67
N ASP A 71 -2.74 -13.10 -7.77
CA ASP A 71 -2.69 -14.45 -7.18
C ASP A 71 -1.34 -14.56 -6.46
N LEU A 72 -1.40 -14.29 -5.16
CA LEU A 72 -0.23 -14.11 -4.31
C LEU A 72 0.24 -15.44 -3.68
N PRO A 73 1.54 -15.62 -3.59
CA PRO A 73 2.60 -14.73 -4.06
C PRO A 73 2.90 -14.89 -5.57
N GLY A 74 3.46 -13.84 -6.15
CA GLY A 74 4.22 -13.93 -7.40
C GLY A 74 3.45 -13.67 -8.69
N LYS A 75 2.12 -13.47 -8.66
CA LYS A 75 1.36 -13.25 -9.90
C LYS A 75 0.53 -11.97 -9.85
N LEU A 76 0.59 -11.23 -10.95
CA LEU A 76 -0.13 -9.98 -11.19
C LEU A 76 -0.61 -9.96 -12.64
N ARG A 77 -1.81 -9.45 -12.88
CA ARG A 77 -2.29 -8.94 -14.16
C ARG A 77 -2.97 -7.61 -13.96
N ILE A 78 -2.59 -6.62 -14.77
CA ILE A 78 -3.30 -5.34 -14.92
C ILE A 78 -3.69 -5.22 -16.39
N ASP A 79 -4.97 -5.16 -16.65
CA ASP A 79 -5.55 -5.14 -18.00
C ASP A 79 -6.24 -3.79 -18.21
N TYR A 80 -5.58 -2.90 -18.94
CA TYR A 80 -6.11 -1.58 -19.23
C TYR A 80 -7.14 -1.64 -20.35
N SER A 81 -8.22 -0.90 -20.15
CA SER A 81 -9.26 -0.72 -21.18
C SER A 81 -8.80 0.25 -22.25
N GLU A 82 -9.49 0.22 -23.41
CA GLU A 82 -9.34 1.25 -24.43
C GLU A 82 -9.49 2.67 -23.86
N PRO A 83 -8.75 3.67 -24.37
CA PRO A 83 -7.86 3.60 -25.55
C PRO A 83 -6.44 3.13 -25.24
N ASN A 84 -6.07 2.94 -23.97
CA ASN A 84 -4.68 2.59 -23.59
C ASN A 84 -4.30 1.19 -24.01
N ASN A 85 -5.22 0.21 -23.85
CA ASN A 85 -5.08 -1.18 -24.29
C ASN A 85 -3.75 -1.85 -23.91
N LEU A 86 -3.23 -1.49 -22.72
CA LEU A 86 -2.02 -2.06 -22.15
C LEU A 86 -2.35 -3.31 -21.35
N LEU A 87 -1.46 -4.29 -21.40
CA LEU A 87 -1.47 -5.44 -20.52
C LEU A 87 -0.16 -5.50 -19.74
N ILE A 88 -0.25 -5.55 -18.42
CA ILE A 88 0.88 -5.80 -17.55
C ILE A 88 0.67 -7.13 -16.86
N THR A 89 1.60 -8.06 -17.03
CA THR A 89 1.59 -9.34 -16.32
C THR A 89 2.88 -9.54 -15.55
N CYS A 90 2.79 -10.25 -14.43
CA CYS A 90 3.94 -10.73 -13.68
C CYS A 90 3.70 -12.19 -13.30
N LYS A 91 4.70 -13.03 -13.59
CA LYS A 91 4.76 -14.41 -13.15
C LYS A 91 6.23 -14.77 -12.93
N GLY A 92 6.64 -14.80 -11.65
CA GLY A 92 8.04 -15.01 -11.29
C GLY A 92 8.82 -13.70 -11.19
N PHE A 93 9.95 -13.58 -11.90
CA PHE A 93 10.93 -12.50 -11.71
C PHE A 93 10.75 -11.30 -12.65
N TRP A 94 9.84 -11.39 -13.61
CA TRP A 94 9.66 -10.39 -14.66
C TRP A 94 8.27 -9.81 -14.67
N ILE A 95 8.21 -8.50 -14.83
CA ILE A 95 7.01 -7.76 -15.24
C ILE A 95 7.08 -7.64 -16.76
N VAL A 96 6.06 -8.15 -17.45
CA VAL A 96 5.89 -8.08 -18.89
C VAL A 96 4.85 -7.00 -19.17
N ILE A 97 5.22 -5.98 -19.93
CA ILE A 97 4.34 -4.87 -20.33
C ILE A 97 4.12 -4.99 -21.83
N GLN A 98 2.87 -5.15 -22.26
CA GLN A 98 2.48 -5.26 -23.65
C GLN A 98 1.58 -4.09 -24.04
N ASP A 99 1.93 -3.42 -25.12
CA ASP A 99 1.04 -2.49 -25.81
C ASP A 99 0.36 -3.22 -26.97
N ARG A 100 -0.93 -3.46 -26.82
CA ARG A 100 -1.73 -4.22 -27.80
C ARG A 100 -2.04 -3.40 -29.04
N ASN A 101 -1.99 -2.06 -28.95
CA ASN A 101 -2.24 -1.19 -30.10
C ASN A 101 -1.10 -1.27 -31.12
N ILE A 102 0.14 -1.31 -30.64
CA ILE A 102 1.34 -1.36 -31.50
C ILE A 102 2.04 -2.73 -31.44
N LYS A 103 1.49 -3.70 -30.70
CA LYS A 103 1.99 -5.07 -30.57
C LYS A 103 3.44 -5.17 -30.11
N THR A 104 3.79 -4.37 -29.12
CA THR A 104 5.15 -4.39 -28.52
C THR A 104 5.13 -5.02 -27.14
N THR A 105 6.25 -5.62 -26.77
CA THR A 105 6.46 -6.23 -25.45
C THR A 105 7.75 -5.72 -24.83
N ASN A 106 7.67 -5.29 -23.57
CA ASN A 106 8.79 -4.85 -22.74
C ASN A 106 8.85 -5.68 -21.47
N ASN A 107 10.05 -6.05 -21.03
CA ASN A 107 10.28 -6.81 -19.81
C ASN A 107 11.09 -5.99 -18.81
N ILE A 108 10.59 -5.90 -17.57
CA ILE A 108 11.23 -5.19 -16.47
C ILE A 108 11.45 -6.18 -15.31
N PRO A 109 12.63 -6.22 -14.68
CA PRO A 109 12.83 -7.02 -13.48
C PRO A 109 11.87 -6.60 -12.37
N LEU A 110 11.19 -7.56 -11.71
CA LEU A 110 10.21 -7.28 -10.66
C LEU A 110 10.81 -6.49 -9.50
N ASN A 111 12.06 -6.77 -9.12
CA ASN A 111 12.75 -6.09 -8.02
C ASN A 111 13.05 -4.59 -8.27
N GLN A 112 12.86 -4.10 -9.49
CA GLN A 112 12.94 -2.67 -9.83
C GLN A 112 11.60 -1.95 -9.68
N SER A 113 10.53 -2.69 -9.41
CA SER A 113 9.19 -2.14 -9.21
C SER A 113 8.82 -2.07 -7.74
N PRO A 114 8.19 -0.99 -7.26
CA PRO A 114 7.66 -0.91 -5.89
C PRO A 114 6.56 -1.96 -5.62
N PHE A 115 5.97 -2.53 -6.67
CA PHE A 115 5.01 -3.64 -6.55
C PHE A 115 5.64 -4.95 -6.10
N SER A 116 6.96 -5.12 -6.19
CA SER A 116 7.64 -6.36 -5.76
C SER A 116 7.24 -6.76 -4.35
N ILE A 117 7.19 -5.78 -3.43
CA ILE A 117 6.85 -6.00 -2.03
C ILE A 117 5.44 -6.58 -1.87
N LEU A 118 4.47 -6.06 -2.64
CA LEU A 118 3.09 -6.52 -2.62
C LEU A 118 2.95 -7.90 -3.25
N ILE A 119 3.53 -8.09 -4.43
CA ILE A 119 3.44 -9.33 -5.21
C ILE A 119 4.13 -10.50 -4.51
N GLU A 120 5.25 -10.25 -3.85
CA GLU A 120 6.01 -11.27 -3.12
C GLU A 120 5.46 -11.54 -1.71
N LYS A 121 4.35 -10.92 -1.30
CA LYS A 121 3.81 -10.98 0.08
C LYS A 121 4.84 -10.59 1.15
N GLN A 122 5.77 -9.72 0.81
CA GLN A 122 6.83 -9.29 1.73
C GLN A 122 6.41 -8.14 2.66
N ILE A 123 5.14 -7.75 2.67
CA ILE A 123 4.62 -6.76 3.62
C ILE A 123 4.56 -7.39 5.01
N SER A 124 5.73 -7.61 5.57
CA SER A 124 5.92 -8.00 6.96
C SER A 124 6.73 -6.92 7.65
N LEU A 125 6.25 -6.44 8.77
CA LEU A 125 6.96 -5.48 9.61
C LEU A 125 8.29 -6.03 10.16
N SER A 126 8.47 -7.34 10.06
CA SER A 126 9.71 -8.02 10.43
C SER A 126 10.73 -8.06 9.29
N ASN A 127 10.34 -7.64 8.08
CA ASN A 127 11.24 -7.66 6.93
C ASN A 127 12.21 -6.48 6.99
N LYS A 128 13.49 -6.76 7.23
CA LYS A 128 14.56 -5.76 7.33
C LYS A 128 14.79 -4.98 6.02
N ASN A 129 14.29 -5.51 4.90
CA ASN A 129 14.44 -4.89 3.58
C ASN A 129 13.35 -3.86 3.27
N VAL A 130 12.41 -3.66 4.20
CA VAL A 130 11.25 -2.78 4.02
C VAL A 130 11.09 -1.87 5.21
N LYS A 131 10.97 -0.57 4.95
CA LYS A 131 10.55 0.44 5.94
C LYS A 131 9.06 0.69 5.78
N THR A 132 8.32 0.63 6.89
CA THR A 132 6.87 0.85 6.90
C THR A 132 6.51 1.97 7.88
N GLU A 133 5.61 2.84 7.44
CA GLU A 133 5.03 3.91 8.26
C GLU A 133 3.51 3.81 8.21
N PHE A 134 2.86 3.92 9.38
CA PHE A 134 1.40 3.85 9.50
C PHE A 134 0.83 5.18 9.94
N GLU A 135 -0.26 5.58 9.30
CA GLU A 135 -1.08 6.71 9.70
C GLU A 135 -2.54 6.28 9.74
N ASN A 136 -3.28 6.70 10.77
CA ASN A 136 -4.73 6.55 10.84
C ASN A 136 -5.36 7.93 11.03
N LYS A 137 -6.09 8.38 10.03
CA LYS A 137 -6.72 9.69 10.02
C LYS A 137 -8.12 9.61 9.43
N SER A 138 -9.09 10.07 10.19
CA SER A 138 -10.50 10.18 9.74
C SER A 138 -11.07 8.88 9.13
N GLY A 139 -10.72 7.72 9.70
CA GLY A 139 -11.21 6.41 9.23
C GLY A 139 -10.49 5.86 7.99
N ILE A 140 -9.42 6.52 7.56
CA ILE A 140 -8.48 6.04 6.53
C ILE A 140 -7.20 5.61 7.21
N ILE A 141 -6.80 4.38 6.95
CA ILE A 141 -5.51 3.83 7.36
C ILE A 141 -4.58 3.84 6.17
N SER A 142 -3.47 4.58 6.29
CA SER A 142 -2.42 4.64 5.27
C SER A 142 -1.22 3.85 5.73
N LEU A 143 -0.71 2.98 4.87
CA LEU A 143 0.55 2.28 5.02
C LEU A 143 1.50 2.76 3.94
N THR A 144 2.56 3.45 4.31
CA THR A 144 3.66 3.79 3.41
C THR A 144 4.73 2.71 3.49
N VAL A 145 5.16 2.23 2.33
CA VAL A 145 6.15 1.17 2.18
C VAL A 145 7.28 1.65 1.29
N LYS A 146 8.51 1.54 1.79
CA LYS A 146 9.74 1.89 1.07
C LYS A 146 10.73 0.73 1.14
N SER A 147 11.48 0.49 0.06
CA SER A 147 12.61 -0.43 0.12
C SER A 147 13.73 0.16 0.98
N SER A 148 14.34 -0.66 1.86
CA SER A 148 15.53 -0.25 2.62
C SER A 148 16.82 -0.40 1.79
N ASN A 149 16.78 -1.28 0.77
CA ASN A 149 17.97 -1.66 0.00
C ASN A 149 17.99 -1.01 -1.39
N ASN A 150 16.91 -0.40 -1.82
CA ASN A 150 16.81 0.25 -3.12
C ASN A 150 15.98 1.52 -3.02
N GLU A 151 16.63 2.64 -2.76
CA GLU A 151 15.98 3.96 -2.69
C GLU A 151 15.39 4.39 -4.04
N GLN A 152 15.89 3.85 -5.15
CA GLN A 152 15.38 4.13 -6.50
C GLN A 152 14.08 3.40 -6.81
N ALA A 153 13.67 2.43 -6.00
CA ALA A 153 12.39 1.73 -6.18
C ALA A 153 11.16 2.63 -5.90
N GLY A 154 11.37 3.86 -5.40
CA GLY A 154 10.28 4.75 -5.02
C GLY A 154 9.56 4.30 -3.75
N GLN A 155 8.31 4.73 -3.60
CA GLN A 155 7.47 4.33 -2.46
C GLN A 155 6.09 3.92 -2.91
N LEU A 156 5.49 2.98 -2.18
CA LEU A 156 4.12 2.55 -2.32
C LEU A 156 3.33 2.98 -1.08
N ILE A 157 2.21 3.67 -1.28
CA ILE A 157 1.28 4.01 -0.21
C ILE A 157 0.00 3.23 -0.46
N LEU A 158 -0.46 2.49 0.55
CA LEU A 158 -1.70 1.72 0.50
C LEU A 158 -2.71 2.35 1.46
N GLU A 159 -3.88 2.73 0.95
CA GLU A 159 -4.94 3.31 1.76
C GLU A 159 -6.12 2.34 1.90
N PHE A 160 -6.52 2.14 3.15
CA PHE A 160 -7.62 1.26 3.53
C PHE A 160 -8.72 2.07 4.19
N SER A 161 -9.98 1.72 3.92
CA SER A 161 -11.08 2.13 4.80
C SER A 161 -11.01 1.33 6.10
N GLU A 162 -11.32 1.96 7.22
CA GLU A 162 -11.29 1.27 8.53
C GLU A 162 -12.50 0.36 8.73
N LYS A 163 -13.68 0.75 8.24
CA LYS A 163 -14.96 0.03 8.41
C LYS A 163 -15.81 0.13 7.14
N PRO A 164 -16.02 -0.97 6.39
CA PRO A 164 -15.28 -2.24 6.48
C PRO A 164 -13.82 -2.06 6.11
N PHE A 165 -12.94 -2.94 6.63
CA PHE A 165 -11.51 -2.89 6.33
C PHE A 165 -11.26 -3.42 4.92
N ASN A 166 -11.01 -2.51 3.96
CA ASN A 166 -10.78 -2.83 2.56
C ASN A 166 -9.71 -1.93 1.96
N LEU A 167 -8.90 -2.47 1.07
CA LEU A 167 -8.01 -1.67 0.24
C LEU A 167 -8.85 -0.80 -0.71
N LYS A 168 -8.62 0.50 -0.67
CA LYS A 168 -9.38 1.49 -1.47
C LYS A 168 -8.53 2.14 -2.55
N LYS A 169 -7.25 2.32 -2.25
CA LYS A 169 -6.36 3.07 -3.12
C LYS A 169 -4.93 2.64 -2.87
N TRP A 170 -4.11 2.70 -3.89
CA TRP A 170 -2.68 2.80 -3.72
C TRP A 170 -2.12 3.98 -4.51
N ILE A 171 -0.99 4.47 -4.04
CA ILE A 171 -0.27 5.56 -4.65
C ILE A 171 1.17 5.09 -4.82
N ILE A 172 1.68 5.21 -6.02
CA ILE A 172 3.09 5.00 -6.33
C ILE A 172 3.72 6.37 -6.48
N LYS A 173 4.79 6.60 -5.77
CA LYS A 173 5.65 7.77 -5.97
C LYS A 173 7.02 7.27 -6.36
N ASP A 174 7.45 7.59 -7.58
CA ASP A 174 8.78 7.23 -8.05
C ASP A 174 9.86 8.17 -7.51
N ASN A 175 11.11 7.88 -7.85
CA ASN A 175 12.27 8.68 -7.43
C ASN A 175 12.41 10.01 -8.17
N PHE A 176 11.66 10.22 -9.26
CA PHE A 176 11.60 11.50 -9.99
C PHE A 176 10.53 12.42 -9.43
N GLY A 177 9.67 11.93 -8.54
CA GLY A 177 8.58 12.66 -7.91
C GLY A 177 7.25 12.51 -8.63
N ASP A 178 7.19 11.70 -9.69
CA ASP A 178 5.93 11.37 -10.35
C ASP A 178 5.03 10.54 -9.46
N ILE A 179 3.75 10.89 -9.48
CA ILE A 179 2.74 10.25 -8.64
C ILE A 179 1.71 9.58 -9.54
N THR A 180 1.52 8.28 -9.29
CA THR A 180 0.43 7.51 -9.89
C THR A 180 -0.53 7.07 -8.79
N THR A 181 -1.78 7.48 -8.90
CA THR A 181 -2.84 7.09 -7.96
C THR A 181 -3.77 6.08 -8.62
N VAL A 182 -4.05 4.97 -7.93
CA VAL A 182 -4.95 3.91 -8.40
C VAL A 182 -6.05 3.70 -7.36
N LEU A 183 -7.28 3.97 -7.76
CA LEU A 183 -8.48 3.71 -6.99
C LEU A 183 -8.98 2.31 -7.28
N ILE A 184 -9.31 1.54 -6.23
CA ILE A 184 -9.79 0.16 -6.30
C ILE A 184 -11.30 0.15 -6.11
N GLN A 185 -12.00 -0.48 -7.04
CA GLN A 185 -13.44 -0.61 -7.05
C GLN A 185 -13.84 -2.07 -7.22
N ASN A 186 -15.03 -2.44 -6.73
CA ASN A 186 -15.62 -3.76 -6.90
C ASN A 186 -14.70 -4.92 -6.51
N ALA A 187 -13.86 -4.72 -5.49
CA ALA A 187 -12.86 -5.68 -5.06
C ALA A 187 -13.50 -7.00 -4.56
N LYS A 188 -13.04 -8.11 -5.12
CA LYS A 188 -13.37 -9.47 -4.71
C LYS A 188 -12.11 -10.15 -4.22
N TYR A 189 -12.11 -10.57 -2.96
CA TYR A 189 -10.96 -11.19 -2.32
C TYR A 189 -11.11 -12.71 -2.27
N ASN A 190 -10.01 -13.42 -2.38
CA ASN A 190 -9.88 -14.86 -2.15
C ASN A 190 -10.84 -15.71 -3.02
N LYS A 191 -11.08 -15.26 -4.25
CA LYS A 191 -11.81 -16.02 -5.27
C LYS A 191 -10.84 -16.85 -6.10
N GLN A 192 -11.30 -18.00 -6.56
CA GLN A 192 -10.50 -18.82 -7.48
C GLN A 192 -10.32 -18.05 -8.80
N LEU A 193 -9.06 -17.89 -9.21
CA LEU A 193 -8.69 -17.30 -10.49
C LEU A 193 -8.06 -18.36 -11.39
N SER A 194 -8.27 -18.25 -12.71
CA SER A 194 -7.58 -19.09 -13.67
C SER A 194 -6.10 -18.74 -13.74
N HIS A 195 -5.22 -19.71 -13.68
CA HIS A 195 -3.79 -19.48 -13.84
C HIS A 195 -3.42 -18.93 -15.22
N LEU A 196 -4.26 -19.16 -16.24
CA LEU A 196 -4.08 -18.65 -17.61
C LEU A 196 -4.17 -17.10 -17.67
N LEU A 197 -4.86 -16.47 -16.72
CA LEU A 197 -4.94 -15.01 -16.63
C LEU A 197 -3.55 -14.34 -16.51
N PHE A 198 -2.57 -15.03 -15.98
CA PHE A 198 -1.28 -14.45 -15.65
C PHE A 198 -0.21 -14.66 -16.73
N PHE A 199 -0.61 -15.16 -17.89
CA PHE A 199 0.26 -15.20 -19.05
C PHE A 199 0.10 -13.93 -19.90
N PRO A 200 1.18 -13.44 -20.53
CA PRO A 200 1.09 -12.39 -21.54
C PRO A 200 0.31 -12.88 -22.75
N ASP A 201 -0.19 -11.94 -23.55
CA ASP A 201 -0.81 -12.27 -24.83
C ASP A 201 0.25 -12.71 -25.85
N GLU A 202 -0.12 -13.63 -26.73
CA GLU A 202 0.72 -14.00 -27.85
C GLU A 202 0.47 -13.03 -29.02
N PHE A 203 1.50 -12.31 -29.46
CA PHE A 203 1.44 -11.54 -30.69
C PHE A 203 1.94 -12.42 -31.84
N PRO A 204 1.18 -12.52 -32.95
CA PRO A 204 1.65 -13.24 -34.11
C PRO A 204 2.94 -12.60 -34.65
N GLU A 205 3.91 -13.44 -35.00
CA GLU A 205 5.13 -12.98 -35.69
C GLU A 205 4.73 -12.22 -36.97
N PRO A 206 5.45 -11.13 -37.31
CA PRO A 206 5.20 -10.45 -38.57
C PRO A 206 5.42 -11.47 -39.74
N ILE A 207 4.43 -11.57 -40.61
CA ILE A 207 4.53 -12.38 -41.80
C ILE A 207 5.55 -11.69 -42.71
N ASN A 208 6.75 -12.28 -42.84
CA ASN A 208 7.81 -11.85 -43.75
C ASN A 208 7.44 -12.14 -45.20
#